data_e890b5f6d8b017b91d9addff01e93227
#
_entry.id   e890b5f6d8b017b91d9addff01e93227
#
_cell.length_a   1.000
_cell.length_b   1.000
_cell.length_c   1.000
_cell.angle_alpha   90.00
_cell.angle_beta   90.00
_cell.angle_gamma   90.00
#
_symmetry.space_group_name_H-M   'P 1'
#
loop_
_entity.id
_entity.type
_entity.pdbx_description
1 polymer ?
#
loop_
_entity_poly.entity_id
_entity_poly.type
_entity_poly.pdbx_seq_one_letter_code
_entity_poly.pdbx_strand_id
1 'polypeptide(L)'
;MIRVVIADDEERICRLIIALGEWARLGVEVVGVAMNGLEAMALVKSAAADMLITDIRMPGCSGLELIEQVRKQSPKIKIIIISGYASFEYAQRALKDGVNDYLLKPINKKALNEAVERLAGMIRSERQNRAAMDASVERMESIHRLRSALISDLLSVNPPRADRAVLEEKYHFACGRGVFQTLVLKLDIPPSLEDGVIITAVREKAQAQLQEALGQFCIDAVCLPQETFLYAVCCCEAEALRPLRNTLRELLGRMQAWSNLYGDVGFSIALGTRCDSPRDLVESLAEARRVVAERLIDGTGKVLEKPVSGQTPQVKRLSDDCFRQLNRAIDESDAAGVAQAIAKLRQSVGECQGVHGWEILEIVYEAGNLMFTRLDLPDRKEARDAFYRACDSSRSVAALFDVLSETSRVCMERMCELERENVTRPVRQACEYIRVHFDEQITLEEVSLHVGLNPAYLSVLFKKEMDEGFAHYLMNVRIEEARELLRESNAPVAEICRRVGYNDIKHFTRIFEKSVGVKPGTYRKLYG
;
A
#
# COMPACT_ATOMS: atom_id res chain seq x y z
N MET A 1 -22.05 -14.26 -34.82
CA MET A 1 -21.77 -14.96 -36.09
C MET A 1 -20.27 -15.25 -36.18
N ILE A 2 -19.90 -16.28 -36.94
CA ILE A 2 -18.49 -16.64 -37.21
C ILE A 2 -18.06 -15.85 -38.43
N ARG A 3 -16.94 -15.15 -38.37
CA ARG A 3 -16.45 -14.27 -39.45
C ARG A 3 -15.44 -14.98 -40.32
N VAL A 4 -15.65 -15.01 -41.65
CA VAL A 4 -14.73 -15.63 -42.59
C VAL A 4 -14.18 -14.58 -43.58
N VAL A 5 -12.87 -14.65 -43.83
CA VAL A 5 -12.19 -13.93 -44.92
C VAL A 5 -11.86 -14.92 -46.01
N ILE A 6 -12.08 -14.55 -47.27
CA ILE A 6 -11.77 -15.34 -48.47
C ILE A 6 -10.66 -14.63 -49.20
N ALA A 7 -9.61 -15.36 -49.61
CA ALA A 7 -8.45 -14.84 -50.34
C ALA A 7 -8.12 -15.71 -51.56
N ASP A 8 -8.24 -15.15 -52.72
CA ASP A 8 -7.88 -15.79 -54.01
C ASP A 8 -7.57 -14.67 -55.01
N ASP A 9 -6.53 -14.79 -55.82
CA ASP A 9 -6.15 -13.78 -56.82
C ASP A 9 -7.12 -13.72 -58.01
N GLU A 10 -7.96 -14.75 -58.16
CA GLU A 10 -9.03 -14.78 -59.17
C GLU A 10 -10.36 -14.34 -58.56
N GLU A 11 -10.82 -13.12 -58.86
CA GLU A 11 -12.10 -12.59 -58.38
C GLU A 11 -13.29 -13.53 -58.63
N ARG A 12 -13.25 -14.25 -59.79
CA ARG A 12 -14.29 -15.23 -60.16
C ARG A 12 -14.35 -16.40 -59.17
N ILE A 13 -13.21 -16.84 -58.65
CA ILE A 13 -13.15 -17.91 -57.66
C ILE A 13 -13.70 -17.42 -56.31
N CYS A 14 -13.35 -16.22 -55.89
CA CYS A 14 -13.94 -15.62 -54.69
C CYS A 14 -15.46 -15.55 -54.80
N ARG A 15 -16.00 -15.04 -55.89
CA ARG A 15 -17.45 -15.00 -56.13
C ARG A 15 -18.07 -16.40 -56.16
N LEU A 16 -17.39 -17.39 -56.74
CA LEU A 16 -17.85 -18.78 -56.74
C LEU A 16 -17.92 -19.35 -55.31
N ILE A 17 -16.90 -19.16 -54.51
CA ILE A 17 -16.87 -19.61 -53.10
C ILE A 17 -18.06 -18.97 -52.33
N ILE A 18 -18.28 -17.66 -52.50
CA ILE A 18 -19.41 -16.95 -51.87
C ILE A 18 -20.76 -17.55 -52.31
N ALA A 19 -20.91 -17.83 -53.61
CA ALA A 19 -22.18 -18.37 -54.16
C ALA A 19 -22.43 -19.85 -53.77
N LEU A 20 -21.38 -20.66 -53.59
CA LEU A 20 -21.50 -22.07 -53.23
C LEU A 20 -21.73 -22.26 -51.70
N GLY A 21 -21.22 -21.34 -50.88
CA GLY A 21 -21.31 -21.43 -49.43
C GLY A 21 -22.71 -21.19 -48.90
N GLU A 22 -23.17 -22.04 -47.97
CA GLU A 22 -24.48 -21.91 -47.28
C GLU A 22 -24.28 -21.12 -45.99
N TRP A 23 -23.66 -19.92 -46.09
CA TRP A 23 -23.16 -19.10 -44.98
C TRP A 23 -24.20 -18.82 -43.88
N ALA A 24 -25.40 -18.39 -44.29
CA ALA A 24 -26.47 -18.09 -43.35
C ALA A 24 -26.94 -19.34 -42.58
N ARG A 25 -27.07 -20.49 -43.26
CA ARG A 25 -27.41 -21.79 -42.63
C ARG A 25 -26.37 -22.22 -41.63
N LEU A 26 -25.09 -21.97 -41.96
CA LEU A 26 -23.97 -22.36 -41.13
C LEU A 26 -23.62 -21.35 -40.03
N GLY A 27 -24.35 -20.19 -39.97
CA GLY A 27 -24.12 -19.14 -39.00
C GLY A 27 -22.73 -18.46 -39.16
N VAL A 28 -22.28 -18.39 -40.42
CA VAL A 28 -21.02 -17.81 -40.84
C VAL A 28 -21.31 -16.56 -41.68
N GLU A 29 -20.47 -15.56 -41.62
CA GLU A 29 -20.55 -14.32 -42.37
C GLU A 29 -19.25 -14.05 -43.09
N VAL A 30 -19.33 -13.78 -44.40
CA VAL A 30 -18.15 -13.38 -45.19
C VAL A 30 -17.92 -11.88 -44.92
N VAL A 31 -16.87 -11.57 -44.16
CA VAL A 31 -16.57 -10.21 -43.73
C VAL A 31 -15.56 -9.50 -44.61
N GLY A 32 -14.92 -10.22 -45.52
CA GLY A 32 -13.97 -9.63 -46.46
C GLY A 32 -13.53 -10.60 -47.55
N VAL A 33 -13.17 -10.02 -48.67
CA VAL A 33 -12.56 -10.72 -49.82
C VAL A 33 -11.25 -10.02 -50.14
N ALA A 34 -10.18 -10.78 -50.33
CA ALA A 34 -8.85 -10.29 -50.65
C ALA A 34 -8.36 -10.89 -51.97
N MET A 35 -7.66 -10.09 -52.77
CA MET A 35 -7.09 -10.52 -54.04
C MET A 35 -5.60 -10.88 -53.91
N ASN A 36 -5.04 -10.78 -52.73
CA ASN A 36 -3.64 -11.14 -52.43
C ASN A 36 -3.46 -11.37 -50.91
N GLY A 37 -2.32 -11.97 -50.54
CA GLY A 37 -2.05 -12.33 -49.14
C GLY A 37 -1.88 -11.14 -48.20
N LEU A 38 -1.38 -9.99 -48.65
CA LEU A 38 -1.19 -8.80 -47.82
C LEU A 38 -2.55 -8.19 -47.45
N GLU A 39 -3.46 -8.10 -48.42
CA GLU A 39 -4.84 -7.64 -48.21
C GLU A 39 -5.59 -8.60 -47.29
N ALA A 40 -5.43 -9.92 -47.51
CA ALA A 40 -6.02 -10.93 -46.64
C ALA A 40 -5.59 -10.80 -45.19
N MET A 41 -4.30 -10.55 -44.94
CA MET A 41 -3.77 -10.33 -43.60
C MET A 41 -4.39 -9.09 -42.93
N ALA A 42 -4.48 -7.98 -43.69
CA ALA A 42 -5.11 -6.75 -43.17
C ALA A 42 -6.59 -6.98 -42.81
N LEU A 43 -7.32 -7.71 -43.65
CA LEU A 43 -8.74 -8.05 -43.40
C LEU A 43 -8.90 -9.02 -42.23
N VAL A 44 -8.07 -10.04 -42.10
CA VAL A 44 -8.11 -10.96 -40.94
C VAL A 44 -7.97 -10.20 -39.62
N LYS A 45 -7.07 -9.22 -39.57
CA LYS A 45 -6.84 -8.40 -38.40
C LYS A 45 -7.96 -7.40 -38.16
N SER A 46 -8.34 -6.62 -39.16
CA SER A 46 -9.34 -5.54 -39.02
C SER A 46 -10.75 -6.07 -38.76
N ALA A 47 -11.13 -7.17 -39.39
CA ALA A 47 -12.40 -7.83 -39.19
C ALA A 47 -12.41 -8.82 -38.02
N ALA A 48 -11.28 -9.05 -37.32
CA ALA A 48 -11.12 -10.09 -36.31
C ALA A 48 -11.70 -11.43 -36.78
N ALA A 49 -11.22 -11.92 -37.92
CA ALA A 49 -11.76 -13.11 -38.56
C ALA A 49 -11.54 -14.38 -37.71
N ASP A 50 -12.53 -15.25 -37.70
CA ASP A 50 -12.47 -16.57 -37.05
C ASP A 50 -11.99 -17.66 -37.99
N MET A 51 -12.20 -17.43 -39.30
CA MET A 51 -11.88 -18.39 -40.37
C MET A 51 -11.25 -17.65 -41.54
N LEU A 52 -10.28 -18.29 -42.17
CA LEU A 52 -9.64 -17.86 -43.40
C LEU A 52 -9.78 -18.99 -44.43
N ILE A 53 -10.28 -18.66 -45.61
CA ILE A 53 -10.27 -19.54 -46.80
C ILE A 53 -9.30 -18.90 -47.79
N THR A 54 -8.23 -19.59 -48.16
CA THR A 54 -7.18 -19.00 -49.01
C THR A 54 -6.70 -19.94 -50.10
N ASP A 55 -6.39 -19.37 -51.29
CA ASP A 55 -5.59 -20.07 -52.28
C ASP A 55 -4.12 -20.18 -51.85
N ILE A 56 -3.39 -21.15 -52.38
CA ILE A 56 -1.94 -21.33 -52.14
C ILE A 56 -1.11 -20.30 -52.92
N ARG A 57 -1.51 -20.04 -54.17
CA ARG A 57 -0.73 -19.19 -55.07
C ARG A 57 -1.43 -17.86 -55.29
N MET A 58 -0.88 -16.84 -54.71
CA MET A 58 -1.33 -15.45 -54.88
C MET A 58 -0.12 -14.55 -55.16
N PRO A 59 -0.28 -13.47 -55.92
CA PRO A 59 0.83 -12.55 -56.20
C PRO A 59 1.25 -11.79 -54.92
N GLY A 60 2.56 -11.55 -54.79
CA GLY A 60 3.15 -10.75 -53.71
C GLY A 60 3.35 -11.49 -52.39
N CYS A 61 2.35 -12.19 -51.88
CA CYS A 61 2.44 -13.05 -50.70
C CYS A 61 1.64 -14.32 -50.92
N SER A 62 2.32 -15.45 -50.92
CA SER A 62 1.69 -16.75 -51.15
C SER A 62 0.75 -17.12 -49.98
N GLY A 63 -0.23 -18.00 -50.26
CA GLY A 63 -1.12 -18.49 -49.21
C GLY A 63 -0.40 -19.20 -48.07
N LEU A 64 0.70 -19.87 -48.32
CA LEU A 64 1.53 -20.51 -47.27
C LEU A 64 2.24 -19.47 -46.40
N GLU A 65 2.79 -18.42 -46.98
CA GLU A 65 3.39 -17.31 -46.24
C GLU A 65 2.34 -16.55 -45.43
N LEU A 66 1.15 -16.33 -46.03
CA LEU A 66 0.00 -15.76 -45.32
C LEU A 66 -0.38 -16.59 -44.09
N ILE A 67 -0.46 -17.91 -44.24
CA ILE A 67 -0.81 -18.83 -43.13
C ILE A 67 0.20 -18.74 -42.01
N GLU A 68 1.50 -18.75 -42.32
CA GLU A 68 2.56 -18.63 -41.32
C GLU A 68 2.45 -17.30 -40.53
N GLN A 69 2.20 -16.18 -41.23
CA GLN A 69 2.08 -14.87 -40.62
C GLN A 69 0.80 -14.75 -39.80
N VAL A 70 -0.33 -15.25 -40.32
CA VAL A 70 -1.63 -15.26 -39.59
C VAL A 70 -1.53 -16.12 -38.33
N ARG A 71 -0.84 -17.27 -38.38
CA ARG A 71 -0.63 -18.11 -37.19
C ARG A 71 0.17 -17.42 -36.09
N LYS A 72 1.17 -16.61 -36.43
CA LYS A 72 1.94 -15.83 -35.46
C LYS A 72 1.09 -14.75 -34.76
N GLN A 73 0.16 -14.14 -35.49
CA GLN A 73 -0.68 -13.05 -34.98
C GLN A 73 -2.03 -13.53 -34.38
N SER A 74 -2.60 -14.58 -34.97
CA SER A 74 -3.92 -15.12 -34.62
C SER A 74 -3.88 -16.65 -34.53
N PRO A 75 -3.27 -17.23 -33.48
CA PRO A 75 -3.02 -18.69 -33.43
C PRO A 75 -4.28 -19.55 -33.48
N LYS A 76 -5.44 -19.00 -33.16
CA LYS A 76 -6.72 -19.73 -33.04
C LYS A 76 -7.57 -19.70 -34.29
N ILE A 77 -7.24 -18.91 -35.31
CA ILE A 77 -8.02 -18.82 -36.55
C ILE A 77 -8.06 -20.19 -37.24
N LYS A 78 -9.22 -20.56 -37.77
CA LYS A 78 -9.38 -21.79 -38.56
C LYS A 78 -9.09 -21.49 -40.03
N ILE A 79 -8.30 -22.35 -40.67
CA ILE A 79 -7.81 -22.10 -42.03
C ILE A 79 -8.20 -23.25 -42.96
N ILE A 80 -8.82 -22.89 -44.10
CA ILE A 80 -9.11 -23.78 -45.22
C ILE A 80 -8.25 -23.32 -46.39
N ILE A 81 -7.51 -24.23 -46.97
CA ILE A 81 -6.80 -24.00 -48.24
C ILE A 81 -7.65 -24.51 -49.42
N ILE A 82 -7.68 -23.73 -50.50
CA ILE A 82 -8.26 -24.13 -51.76
C ILE A 82 -7.13 -24.11 -52.82
N SER A 83 -6.92 -25.20 -53.59
CA SER A 83 -5.81 -25.27 -54.54
C SER A 83 -6.17 -26.05 -55.79
N GLY A 84 -5.64 -25.62 -56.93
CA GLY A 84 -5.72 -26.33 -58.20
C GLY A 84 -4.70 -27.48 -58.38
N TYR A 85 -3.82 -27.67 -57.44
CA TYR A 85 -2.74 -28.67 -57.53
C TYR A 85 -2.94 -29.79 -56.52
N ALA A 86 -3.06 -31.02 -57.01
CA ALA A 86 -3.08 -32.24 -56.22
C ALA A 86 -1.64 -32.63 -55.77
N SER A 87 -0.80 -31.66 -55.38
CA SER A 87 0.54 -31.93 -54.92
C SER A 87 0.57 -32.34 -53.46
N PHE A 88 1.00 -33.52 -53.19
CA PHE A 88 1.16 -34.09 -51.86
C PHE A 88 2.06 -33.22 -50.93
N GLU A 89 3.07 -32.57 -51.54
CA GLU A 89 4.02 -31.71 -50.82
C GLU A 89 3.35 -30.46 -50.22
N TYR A 90 2.42 -29.81 -50.96
CA TYR A 90 1.68 -28.65 -50.44
C TYR A 90 0.70 -29.03 -49.33
N ALA A 91 0.00 -30.15 -49.49
CA ALA A 91 -0.91 -30.67 -48.47
C ALA A 91 -0.16 -31.03 -47.17
N GLN A 92 1.00 -31.69 -47.31
CA GLN A 92 1.84 -32.10 -46.18
C GLN A 92 2.42 -30.87 -45.42
N ARG A 93 2.85 -29.83 -46.15
CA ARG A 93 3.36 -28.59 -45.58
C ARG A 93 2.22 -27.81 -44.86
N ALA A 94 1.07 -27.68 -45.51
CA ALA A 94 -0.10 -27.06 -44.95
C ALA A 94 -0.56 -27.70 -43.61
N LEU A 95 -0.53 -29.04 -43.55
CA LEU A 95 -0.84 -29.78 -42.30
C LEU A 95 0.18 -29.48 -41.17
N LYS A 96 1.49 -29.35 -41.51
CA LYS A 96 2.50 -28.94 -40.51
C LYS A 96 2.29 -27.52 -39.98
N ASP A 97 1.80 -26.62 -40.84
CA ASP A 97 1.53 -25.22 -40.51
C ASP A 97 0.16 -25.02 -39.84
N GLY A 98 -0.52 -26.10 -39.45
CA GLY A 98 -1.74 -26.08 -38.67
C GLY A 98 -3.00 -25.72 -39.46
N VAL A 99 -3.02 -25.95 -40.77
CA VAL A 99 -4.23 -25.80 -41.59
C VAL A 99 -5.27 -26.84 -41.19
N ASN A 100 -6.51 -26.41 -41.13
CA ASN A 100 -7.60 -27.25 -40.62
C ASN A 100 -8.26 -28.08 -41.72
N ASP A 101 -8.21 -27.61 -42.99
CA ASP A 101 -8.78 -28.33 -44.12
C ASP A 101 -8.16 -27.91 -45.44
N TYR A 102 -8.26 -28.80 -46.46
CA TYR A 102 -7.69 -28.62 -47.79
C TYR A 102 -8.68 -29.06 -48.88
N LEU A 103 -9.05 -28.16 -49.79
CA LEU A 103 -10.01 -28.40 -50.85
C LEU A 103 -9.34 -28.28 -52.21
N LEU A 104 -9.70 -29.16 -53.16
CA LEU A 104 -9.20 -29.12 -54.52
C LEU A 104 -10.13 -28.31 -55.44
N LYS A 105 -9.57 -27.53 -56.37
CA LYS A 105 -10.27 -26.95 -57.52
C LYS A 105 -10.50 -28.03 -58.57
N PRO A 106 -11.65 -28.18 -59.19
CA PRO A 106 -12.83 -27.31 -59.09
C PRO A 106 -13.58 -27.48 -57.77
N ILE A 107 -13.97 -26.37 -57.16
CA ILE A 107 -14.59 -26.34 -55.81
C ILE A 107 -15.93 -27.06 -55.83
N ASN A 108 -16.05 -28.12 -55.04
CA ASN A 108 -17.29 -28.87 -54.86
C ASN A 108 -18.11 -28.22 -53.73
N LYS A 109 -19.37 -27.86 -54.05
CA LYS A 109 -20.30 -27.25 -53.09
C LYS A 109 -20.41 -28.05 -51.80
N LYS A 110 -20.55 -29.39 -51.91
CA LYS A 110 -20.70 -30.27 -50.75
C LYS A 110 -19.43 -30.25 -49.86
N ALA A 111 -18.25 -30.41 -50.48
CA ALA A 111 -16.98 -30.42 -49.75
C ALA A 111 -16.71 -29.06 -49.05
N LEU A 112 -17.01 -27.94 -49.72
CA LEU A 112 -16.87 -26.60 -49.12
C LEU A 112 -17.75 -26.46 -47.85
N ASN A 113 -19.04 -26.79 -48.00
CA ASN A 113 -19.98 -26.63 -46.88
C ASN A 113 -19.68 -27.59 -45.74
N GLU A 114 -19.27 -28.83 -45.97
CA GLU A 114 -18.84 -29.78 -44.94
C GLU A 114 -17.59 -29.28 -44.19
N ALA A 115 -16.61 -28.72 -44.90
CA ALA A 115 -15.42 -28.13 -44.30
C ALA A 115 -15.79 -26.91 -43.39
N VAL A 116 -16.56 -25.99 -43.93
CA VAL A 116 -17.03 -24.81 -43.17
C VAL A 116 -17.88 -25.21 -41.97
N GLU A 117 -18.80 -26.17 -42.10
CA GLU A 117 -19.65 -26.67 -41.03
C GLU A 117 -18.86 -27.29 -39.88
N ARG A 118 -17.87 -28.14 -40.23
CA ARG A 118 -16.95 -28.76 -39.26
C ARG A 118 -16.17 -27.70 -38.48
N LEU A 119 -15.54 -26.73 -39.17
CA LEU A 119 -14.78 -25.67 -38.52
C LEU A 119 -15.66 -24.70 -37.71
N ALA A 120 -16.83 -24.37 -38.21
CA ALA A 120 -17.80 -23.59 -37.47
C ALA A 120 -18.26 -24.28 -36.18
N GLY A 121 -18.43 -25.62 -36.23
CA GLY A 121 -18.69 -26.45 -35.05
C GLY A 121 -17.56 -26.38 -34.03
N MET A 122 -16.31 -26.48 -34.47
CA MET A 122 -15.11 -26.35 -33.60
C MET A 122 -15.05 -24.97 -32.94
N ILE A 123 -15.24 -23.89 -33.68
CA ILE A 123 -15.23 -22.52 -33.18
C ILE A 123 -16.32 -22.32 -32.12
N ARG A 124 -17.55 -22.82 -32.38
CA ARG A 124 -18.66 -22.73 -31.40
C ARG A 124 -18.36 -23.49 -30.11
N SER A 125 -17.85 -24.70 -30.21
CA SER A 125 -17.48 -25.53 -29.06
C SER A 125 -16.38 -24.86 -28.22
N GLU A 126 -15.32 -24.33 -28.88
CA GLU A 126 -14.25 -23.60 -28.19
C GLU A 126 -14.77 -22.35 -27.47
N ARG A 127 -15.70 -21.59 -28.09
CA ARG A 127 -16.35 -20.42 -27.47
C ARG A 127 -17.24 -20.79 -26.30
N GLN A 128 -18.03 -21.86 -26.41
CA GLN A 128 -18.89 -22.35 -25.32
C GLN A 128 -18.06 -22.83 -24.12
N ASN A 129 -17.02 -23.61 -24.37
CA ASN A 129 -16.13 -24.10 -23.31
C ASN A 129 -15.43 -22.94 -22.59
N ARG A 130 -14.98 -21.92 -23.33
CA ARG A 130 -14.37 -20.73 -22.75
C ARG A 130 -15.38 -19.92 -21.92
N ALA A 131 -16.56 -19.67 -22.43
CA ALA A 131 -17.61 -18.97 -21.69
C ALA A 131 -18.05 -19.73 -20.43
N ALA A 132 -18.13 -21.07 -20.50
CA ALA A 132 -18.42 -21.89 -19.34
C ALA A 132 -17.30 -21.85 -18.30
N MET A 133 -16.04 -21.85 -18.74
CA MET A 133 -14.88 -21.70 -17.88
C MET A 133 -14.83 -20.33 -17.23
N ASP A 134 -15.04 -19.26 -17.98
CA ASP A 134 -15.06 -17.88 -17.47
C ASP A 134 -16.20 -17.70 -16.44
N ALA A 135 -17.40 -18.22 -16.73
CA ALA A 135 -18.54 -18.19 -15.80
C ALA A 135 -18.28 -19.01 -14.53
N SER A 136 -17.55 -20.13 -14.63
CA SER A 136 -17.18 -20.94 -13.46
C SER A 136 -16.16 -20.22 -12.57
N VAL A 137 -15.19 -19.52 -13.17
CA VAL A 137 -14.21 -18.71 -12.45
C VAL A 137 -14.91 -17.54 -11.73
N GLU A 138 -15.76 -16.78 -12.41
CA GLU A 138 -16.55 -15.71 -11.78
C GLU A 138 -17.40 -16.21 -10.62
N ARG A 139 -18.01 -17.39 -10.77
CA ARG A 139 -18.81 -17.99 -9.70
C ARG A 139 -17.94 -18.38 -8.50
N MET A 140 -16.76 -18.96 -8.74
CA MET A 140 -15.81 -19.31 -7.68
C MET A 140 -15.29 -18.07 -6.96
N GLU A 141 -14.94 -17.00 -7.67
CA GLU A 141 -14.52 -15.74 -7.08
C GLU A 141 -15.64 -15.09 -6.26
N SER A 142 -16.88 -15.18 -6.72
CA SER A 142 -18.05 -14.66 -6.01
C SER A 142 -18.28 -15.42 -4.69
N ILE A 143 -18.18 -16.74 -4.71
CA ILE A 143 -18.26 -17.59 -3.51
C ILE A 143 -17.11 -17.27 -2.57
N HIS A 144 -15.88 -17.12 -3.07
CA HIS A 144 -14.72 -16.79 -2.24
C HIS A 144 -14.90 -15.44 -1.52
N ARG A 145 -15.41 -14.43 -2.22
CA ARG A 145 -15.74 -13.13 -1.60
C ARG A 145 -16.80 -13.24 -0.50
N LEU A 146 -17.86 -14.01 -0.72
CA LEU A 146 -18.91 -14.22 0.27
C LEU A 146 -18.36 -14.96 1.50
N ARG A 147 -17.51 -15.95 1.31
CA ARG A 147 -16.86 -16.69 2.40
C ARG A 147 -15.94 -15.79 3.22
N SER A 148 -15.13 -14.98 2.57
CA SER A 148 -14.25 -14.02 3.25
C SER A 148 -15.03 -12.96 4.03
N ALA A 149 -16.22 -12.58 3.54
CA ALA A 149 -17.11 -11.65 4.23
C ALA A 149 -17.58 -12.18 5.61
N LEU A 150 -17.63 -13.49 5.83
CA LEU A 150 -17.94 -14.05 7.14
C LEU A 150 -17.01 -13.50 8.23
N ILE A 151 -15.71 -13.58 8.02
CA ILE A 151 -14.73 -13.12 9.01
C ILE A 151 -14.80 -11.59 9.15
N SER A 152 -14.94 -10.85 8.04
CA SER A 152 -15.09 -9.39 8.07
C SER A 152 -16.33 -8.96 8.87
N ASP A 153 -17.44 -9.66 8.70
CA ASP A 153 -18.67 -9.39 9.44
C ASP A 153 -18.51 -9.72 10.93
N LEU A 154 -17.81 -10.81 11.29
CA LEU A 154 -17.51 -11.17 12.69
C LEU A 154 -16.57 -10.16 13.37
N LEU A 155 -15.70 -9.51 12.62
CA LEU A 155 -14.76 -8.48 13.10
C LEU A 155 -15.37 -7.07 13.12
N SER A 156 -16.57 -6.88 12.60
CA SER A 156 -17.23 -5.58 12.54
C SER A 156 -17.68 -5.09 13.91
N VAL A 157 -17.93 -3.77 14.03
CA VAL A 157 -18.43 -3.15 15.28
C VAL A 157 -19.79 -3.70 15.71
N ASN A 158 -20.64 -4.07 14.72
CA ASN A 158 -21.96 -4.65 14.96
C ASN A 158 -22.05 -5.98 14.21
N PRO A 159 -21.47 -7.06 14.76
CA PRO A 159 -21.46 -8.34 14.08
C PRO A 159 -22.88 -8.90 13.98
N PRO A 160 -23.25 -9.46 12.82
CA PRO A 160 -24.57 -10.06 12.64
C PRO A 160 -24.71 -11.31 13.53
N ARG A 161 -25.91 -11.53 14.03
CA ARG A 161 -26.22 -12.81 14.68
C ARG A 161 -26.21 -13.91 13.62
N ALA A 162 -25.22 -14.79 13.69
CA ALA A 162 -25.13 -15.94 12.81
C ALA A 162 -25.78 -17.16 13.45
N ASP A 163 -26.54 -17.90 12.66
CA ASP A 163 -26.93 -19.27 12.93
C ASP A 163 -26.44 -20.17 11.79
N ARG A 164 -26.65 -21.49 11.90
CA ARG A 164 -26.13 -22.44 10.90
C ARG A 164 -26.71 -22.19 9.52
N ALA A 165 -27.99 -21.85 9.43
CA ALA A 165 -28.64 -21.55 8.15
C ALA A 165 -28.01 -20.31 7.48
N VAL A 166 -27.78 -19.25 8.25
CA VAL A 166 -27.10 -18.03 7.74
C VAL A 166 -25.67 -18.36 7.28
N LEU A 167 -24.92 -19.19 7.99
CA LEU A 167 -23.59 -19.59 7.57
C LEU A 167 -23.60 -20.33 6.22
N GLU A 168 -24.54 -21.25 6.03
CA GLU A 168 -24.65 -22.04 4.81
C GLU A 168 -25.22 -21.25 3.64
N GLU A 169 -26.30 -20.49 3.84
CA GLU A 169 -27.01 -19.79 2.77
C GLU A 169 -26.28 -18.49 2.32
N LYS A 170 -25.86 -17.65 3.30
CA LYS A 170 -25.26 -16.37 2.99
C LYS A 170 -23.77 -16.47 2.66
N TYR A 171 -23.03 -17.25 3.46
CA TYR A 171 -21.57 -17.31 3.35
C TYR A 171 -21.05 -18.57 2.64
N HIS A 172 -21.93 -19.47 2.24
CA HIS A 172 -21.55 -20.76 1.67
C HIS A 172 -20.53 -21.52 2.53
N PHE A 173 -20.72 -21.44 3.86
CA PHE A 173 -19.87 -22.10 4.83
C PHE A 173 -20.56 -23.35 5.36
N ALA A 174 -20.03 -24.52 5.00
CA ALA A 174 -20.60 -25.80 5.39
C ALA A 174 -20.30 -26.12 6.86
N CYS A 175 -21.32 -26.29 7.68
CA CYS A 175 -21.10 -26.52 9.10
C CYS A 175 -21.78 -27.83 9.65
N GLY A 176 -22.77 -28.36 8.98
CA GLY A 176 -23.45 -29.61 9.39
C GLY A 176 -23.73 -29.64 10.91
N ARG A 177 -23.32 -30.71 11.59
CA ARG A 177 -23.39 -30.88 13.06
C ARG A 177 -22.07 -30.64 13.78
N GLY A 178 -21.05 -30.11 13.08
CA GLY A 178 -19.73 -29.89 13.64
C GLY A 178 -19.68 -28.81 14.72
N VAL A 179 -18.56 -28.74 15.40
CA VAL A 179 -18.17 -27.69 16.33
C VAL A 179 -17.29 -26.69 15.63
N PHE A 180 -17.29 -25.44 16.12
CA PHE A 180 -16.52 -24.36 15.52
C PHE A 180 -15.26 -24.09 16.34
N GLN A 181 -14.20 -23.72 15.63
CA GLN A 181 -12.95 -23.22 16.19
C GLN A 181 -12.52 -21.98 15.45
N THR A 182 -12.21 -20.93 16.18
CA THR A 182 -11.58 -19.73 15.62
C THR A 182 -10.09 -19.77 15.85
N LEU A 183 -9.34 -19.17 14.91
CA LEU A 183 -7.88 -19.06 15.00
C LEU A 183 -7.43 -17.67 14.54
N VAL A 184 -6.33 -17.23 15.12
CA VAL A 184 -5.59 -16.07 14.67
C VAL A 184 -4.13 -16.46 14.50
N LEU A 185 -3.61 -16.39 13.28
CA LEU A 185 -2.19 -16.53 13.02
C LEU A 185 -1.62 -15.12 12.88
N LYS A 186 -0.63 -14.78 13.70
CA LYS A 186 0.09 -13.51 13.70
C LYS A 186 1.43 -13.68 13.00
N LEU A 187 1.74 -12.72 12.12
CA LEU A 187 3.05 -12.53 11.51
C LEU A 187 3.75 -11.36 12.21
N ASP A 188 4.83 -11.63 12.90
CA ASP A 188 5.69 -10.62 13.50
C ASP A 188 6.78 -10.22 12.50
N ILE A 189 6.49 -9.18 11.71
CA ILE A 189 7.36 -8.68 10.64
C ILE A 189 8.35 -7.69 11.27
N PRO A 190 9.68 -7.92 11.16
CA PRO A 190 10.65 -7.00 11.73
C PRO A 190 10.63 -5.65 10.99
N PRO A 191 10.88 -4.52 11.68
CA PRO A 191 10.90 -3.19 11.07
C PRO A 191 11.92 -3.03 9.94
N SER A 192 12.96 -3.87 9.93
CA SER A 192 13.98 -3.89 8.87
C SER A 192 13.49 -4.47 7.54
N LEU A 193 12.35 -5.15 7.53
CA LEU A 193 11.76 -5.73 6.32
C LEU A 193 10.73 -4.76 5.73
N GLU A 194 11.20 -3.85 4.87
CA GLU A 194 10.35 -2.84 4.20
C GLU A 194 9.79 -3.33 2.84
N ASP A 195 10.27 -4.46 2.33
CA ASP A 195 9.84 -4.98 1.03
C ASP A 195 8.42 -5.55 1.08
N GLY A 196 7.46 -4.77 0.60
CA GLY A 196 6.05 -5.15 0.55
C GLY A 196 5.77 -6.39 -0.31
N VAL A 197 6.62 -6.70 -1.29
CA VAL A 197 6.49 -7.91 -2.13
C VAL A 197 6.82 -9.15 -1.31
N ILE A 198 7.91 -9.11 -0.53
CA ILE A 198 8.29 -10.22 0.36
C ILE A 198 7.22 -10.45 1.43
N ILE A 199 6.73 -9.37 2.06
CA ILE A 199 5.67 -9.45 3.08
C ILE A 199 4.42 -10.10 2.50
N THR A 200 4.00 -9.71 1.30
CA THR A 200 2.84 -10.27 0.61
C THR A 200 3.05 -11.75 0.29
N ALA A 201 4.21 -12.13 -0.25
CA ALA A 201 4.53 -13.52 -0.57
C ALA A 201 4.55 -14.42 0.68
N VAL A 202 5.11 -13.94 1.80
CA VAL A 202 5.11 -14.67 3.08
C VAL A 202 3.69 -14.87 3.60
N ARG A 203 2.86 -13.83 3.53
CA ARG A 203 1.46 -13.87 3.97
C ARG A 203 0.63 -14.84 3.12
N GLU A 204 0.75 -14.80 1.81
CA GLU A 204 0.05 -15.70 0.90
C GLU A 204 0.48 -17.15 1.12
N LYS A 205 1.77 -17.39 1.29
CA LYS A 205 2.30 -18.71 1.59
C LYS A 205 1.81 -19.22 2.96
N ALA A 206 1.79 -18.36 3.98
CA ALA A 206 1.26 -18.72 5.30
C ALA A 206 -0.24 -19.05 5.24
N GLN A 207 -1.01 -18.27 4.48
CA GLN A 207 -2.44 -18.50 4.26
C GLN A 207 -2.67 -19.84 3.56
N ALA A 208 -1.96 -20.13 2.47
CA ALA A 208 -2.10 -21.40 1.74
C ALA A 208 -1.80 -22.62 2.63
N GLN A 209 -0.73 -22.55 3.42
CA GLN A 209 -0.35 -23.61 4.33
C GLN A 209 -1.34 -23.78 5.49
N LEU A 210 -1.91 -22.69 6.00
CA LEU A 210 -2.95 -22.75 7.02
C LEU A 210 -4.23 -23.38 6.46
N GLN A 211 -4.64 -22.98 5.25
CA GLN A 211 -5.81 -23.55 4.57
C GLN A 211 -5.63 -25.05 4.29
N GLU A 212 -4.45 -25.46 3.85
CA GLU A 212 -4.12 -26.88 3.65
C GLU A 212 -4.22 -27.67 4.96
N ALA A 213 -3.66 -27.16 6.05
CA ALA A 213 -3.71 -27.79 7.36
C ALA A 213 -5.14 -27.91 7.90
N LEU A 214 -5.96 -26.87 7.74
CA LEU A 214 -7.37 -26.89 8.14
C LEU A 214 -8.19 -27.86 7.28
N GLY A 215 -7.94 -27.91 5.97
CA GLY A 215 -8.65 -28.77 5.02
C GLY A 215 -8.51 -30.28 5.30
N GLN A 216 -7.48 -30.69 6.07
CA GLN A 216 -7.28 -32.10 6.44
C GLN A 216 -8.26 -32.60 7.52
N PHE A 217 -8.77 -31.71 8.37
CA PHE A 217 -9.54 -32.08 9.56
C PHE A 217 -10.90 -31.38 9.65
N CYS A 218 -11.11 -30.32 8.86
CA CYS A 218 -12.33 -29.52 8.96
C CYS A 218 -13.35 -29.92 7.90
N ILE A 219 -14.62 -29.90 8.25
CA ILE A 219 -15.75 -29.97 7.32
C ILE A 219 -15.67 -28.79 6.36
N ASP A 220 -15.39 -27.61 6.91
CA ASP A 220 -15.14 -26.38 6.17
C ASP A 220 -14.25 -25.44 6.96
N ALA A 221 -13.53 -24.57 6.23
CA ALA A 221 -12.69 -23.53 6.82
C ALA A 221 -12.60 -22.33 5.89
N VAL A 222 -12.54 -21.14 6.49
CA VAL A 222 -12.30 -19.89 5.78
C VAL A 222 -11.18 -19.12 6.46
N CYS A 223 -10.29 -18.52 5.66
CA CYS A 223 -9.19 -17.68 6.13
C CYS A 223 -9.28 -16.32 5.48
N LEU A 224 -9.06 -15.26 6.28
CA LEU A 224 -9.00 -13.87 5.82
C LEU A 224 -7.70 -13.24 6.27
N PRO A 225 -6.80 -12.84 5.35
CA PRO A 225 -5.64 -12.04 5.69
C PRO A 225 -6.04 -10.57 5.92
N GLN A 226 -5.55 -9.99 7.00
CA GLN A 226 -5.71 -8.57 7.31
C GLN A 226 -4.41 -8.06 7.94
N GLU A 227 -3.69 -7.22 7.22
CA GLU A 227 -2.37 -6.69 7.63
C GLU A 227 -1.38 -7.81 8.01
N THR A 228 -1.02 -7.90 9.27
CA THR A 228 -0.10 -8.90 9.84
C THR A 228 -0.81 -10.08 10.49
N PHE A 229 -2.14 -10.16 10.35
CA PHE A 229 -2.97 -11.23 10.88
C PHE A 229 -3.59 -12.09 9.78
N LEU A 230 -3.73 -13.38 10.04
CA LEU A 230 -4.58 -14.28 9.31
C LEU A 230 -5.66 -14.79 10.27
N TYR A 231 -6.88 -14.36 10.06
CA TYR A 231 -8.04 -14.84 10.81
C TYR A 231 -8.59 -16.07 10.15
N ALA A 232 -8.97 -17.08 10.93
CA ALA A 232 -9.63 -18.24 10.40
C ALA A 232 -10.81 -18.67 11.28
N VAL A 233 -11.85 -19.18 10.63
CA VAL A 233 -12.99 -19.86 11.23
C VAL A 233 -13.08 -21.21 10.57
N CYS A 234 -13.14 -22.27 11.35
CA CYS A 234 -13.35 -23.63 10.84
C CYS A 234 -14.45 -24.36 11.60
N CYS A 235 -15.06 -25.30 10.93
CA CYS A 235 -16.02 -26.26 11.49
C CYS A 235 -15.47 -27.65 11.32
N CYS A 236 -15.43 -28.45 12.39
CA CYS A 236 -14.93 -29.80 12.38
C CYS A 236 -15.72 -30.69 13.32
N GLU A 237 -15.49 -32.00 13.25
CA GLU A 237 -15.96 -32.92 14.28
C GLU A 237 -15.19 -32.71 15.57
N ALA A 238 -15.83 -32.93 16.73
CA ALA A 238 -15.21 -32.66 18.03
C ALA A 238 -13.90 -33.45 18.25
N GLU A 239 -13.84 -34.66 17.73
CA GLU A 239 -12.67 -35.55 17.78
C GLU A 239 -11.50 -35.06 16.95
N ALA A 240 -11.76 -34.27 15.90
CA ALA A 240 -10.75 -33.69 15.01
C ALA A 240 -9.97 -32.53 15.64
N LEU A 241 -10.46 -31.90 16.70
CA LEU A 241 -9.81 -30.76 17.35
C LEU A 241 -8.42 -31.11 17.89
N ARG A 242 -8.21 -32.27 18.45
CA ARG A 242 -6.91 -32.67 18.99
C ARG A 242 -5.87 -32.94 17.89
N PRO A 243 -6.16 -33.72 16.84
CA PRO A 243 -5.30 -33.83 15.68
C PRO A 243 -5.00 -32.48 15.02
N LEU A 244 -5.99 -31.62 14.83
CA LEU A 244 -5.84 -30.29 14.28
C LEU A 244 -4.80 -29.46 15.06
N ARG A 245 -4.87 -29.47 16.39
CA ARG A 245 -3.89 -28.75 17.24
C ARG A 245 -2.46 -29.25 17.02
N ASN A 246 -2.27 -30.56 16.86
CA ASN A 246 -0.93 -31.10 16.60
C ASN A 246 -0.41 -30.66 15.23
N THR A 247 -1.26 -30.71 14.20
CA THR A 247 -0.91 -30.23 12.85
C THR A 247 -0.60 -28.74 12.83
N LEU A 248 -1.29 -27.90 13.62
CA LEU A 248 -0.98 -26.48 13.75
C LEU A 248 0.38 -26.25 14.42
N ARG A 249 0.80 -27.08 15.39
CA ARG A 249 2.16 -27.02 15.98
C ARG A 249 3.23 -27.41 14.96
N GLU A 250 3.00 -28.47 14.20
CA GLU A 250 3.90 -28.88 13.12
C GLU A 250 4.00 -27.81 12.02
N LEU A 251 2.86 -27.19 11.67
CA LEU A 251 2.80 -26.07 10.73
C LEU A 251 3.67 -24.90 11.19
N LEU A 252 3.56 -24.49 12.46
CA LEU A 252 4.40 -23.44 13.03
C LEU A 252 5.89 -23.80 12.97
N GLY A 253 6.26 -25.06 13.27
CA GLY A 253 7.64 -25.52 13.14
C GLY A 253 8.18 -25.38 11.70
N ARG A 254 7.36 -25.70 10.70
CA ARG A 254 7.69 -25.52 9.28
C ARG A 254 7.79 -24.03 8.92
N MET A 255 6.86 -23.20 9.39
CA MET A 255 6.90 -21.74 9.16
C MET A 255 8.13 -21.09 9.80
N GLN A 256 8.56 -21.56 10.96
CA GLN A 256 9.77 -21.06 11.62
C GLN A 256 11.04 -21.31 10.81
N ALA A 257 11.09 -22.40 10.03
CA ALA A 257 12.19 -22.63 9.09
C ALA A 257 12.26 -21.57 7.96
N TRP A 258 11.16 -20.86 7.67
CA TRP A 258 11.16 -19.78 6.70
C TRP A 258 11.69 -18.46 7.24
N SER A 259 11.70 -18.28 8.58
CA SER A 259 12.16 -17.05 9.24
C SER A 259 13.50 -16.57 8.69
N ASN A 260 14.48 -17.49 8.62
CA ASN A 260 15.81 -17.19 8.11
C ASN A 260 15.85 -16.84 6.60
N LEU A 261 14.87 -17.32 5.80
CA LEU A 261 14.80 -17.08 4.37
C LEU A 261 14.15 -15.72 4.04
N TYR A 262 13.27 -15.24 4.90
CA TYR A 262 12.44 -14.05 4.65
C TYR A 262 12.73 -12.90 5.62
N GLY A 263 13.89 -12.85 6.25
CA GLY A 263 14.31 -11.72 7.08
C GLY A 263 13.76 -11.74 8.50
N ASP A 264 13.81 -12.88 9.16
CA ASP A 264 13.43 -13.07 10.57
C ASP A 264 11.94 -12.76 10.89
N VAL A 265 11.01 -13.21 10.02
CA VAL A 265 9.56 -13.13 10.28
C VAL A 265 9.17 -14.17 11.32
N GLY A 266 8.54 -13.74 12.43
CA GLY A 266 7.99 -14.63 13.46
C GLY A 266 6.54 -15.05 13.13
N PHE A 267 6.13 -16.19 13.68
CA PHE A 267 4.75 -16.69 13.55
C PHE A 267 4.23 -17.15 14.91
N SER A 268 2.98 -16.88 15.20
CA SER A 268 2.28 -17.40 16.39
C SER A 268 0.83 -17.68 16.02
N ILE A 269 0.26 -18.78 16.54
CA ILE A 269 -1.15 -19.12 16.35
C ILE A 269 -1.85 -19.06 17.70
N ALA A 270 -2.99 -18.36 17.75
CA ALA A 270 -3.88 -18.39 18.90
C ALA A 270 -5.21 -19.07 18.54
N LEU A 271 -5.74 -19.84 19.46
CA LEU A 271 -7.04 -20.46 19.37
C LEU A 271 -8.01 -19.74 20.31
N GLY A 272 -9.21 -19.44 19.80
CA GLY A 272 -10.31 -19.02 20.63
C GLY A 272 -10.99 -20.20 21.32
N THR A 273 -11.93 -19.94 22.19
CA THR A 273 -12.73 -21.00 22.83
C THR A 273 -13.53 -21.75 21.77
N ARG A 274 -13.59 -23.07 21.91
CA ARG A 274 -14.44 -23.93 21.11
C ARG A 274 -15.91 -23.50 21.22
N CYS A 275 -16.60 -23.41 20.09
CA CYS A 275 -18.00 -23.06 20.02
C CYS A 275 -18.86 -24.24 19.52
N ASP A 276 -19.93 -24.51 20.21
CA ASP A 276 -20.95 -25.48 19.75
C ASP A 276 -22.03 -24.77 18.90
N SER A 277 -22.12 -23.44 19.01
CA SER A 277 -23.04 -22.57 18.27
C SER A 277 -22.31 -21.50 17.47
N PRO A 278 -22.76 -21.18 16.23
CA PRO A 278 -22.22 -20.04 15.48
C PRO A 278 -22.36 -18.68 16.18
N ARG A 279 -23.31 -18.56 17.12
CA ARG A 279 -23.53 -17.33 17.87
C ARG A 279 -22.34 -16.94 18.74
N ASP A 280 -21.53 -17.92 19.12
CA ASP A 280 -20.38 -17.73 19.99
C ASP A 280 -19.10 -17.40 19.20
N LEU A 281 -19.15 -17.42 17.86
CA LEU A 281 -18.00 -17.17 16.99
C LEU A 281 -17.40 -15.78 17.20
N VAL A 282 -18.22 -14.77 17.44
CA VAL A 282 -17.76 -13.39 17.67
C VAL A 282 -16.87 -13.34 18.91
N GLU A 283 -17.36 -13.90 20.03
CA GLU A 283 -16.61 -13.92 21.29
C GLU A 283 -15.36 -14.77 21.19
N SER A 284 -15.46 -15.96 20.57
CA SER A 284 -14.32 -16.85 20.34
C SER A 284 -13.23 -16.18 19.48
N LEU A 285 -13.61 -15.44 18.45
CA LEU A 285 -12.65 -14.72 17.60
C LEU A 285 -12.00 -13.54 18.34
N ALA A 286 -12.79 -12.81 19.14
CA ALA A 286 -12.29 -11.75 20.01
C ALA A 286 -11.30 -12.30 21.04
N GLU A 287 -11.61 -13.46 21.63
CA GLU A 287 -10.71 -14.17 22.53
C GLU A 287 -9.40 -14.60 21.85
N ALA A 288 -9.48 -15.20 20.65
CA ALA A 288 -8.28 -15.57 19.89
C ALA A 288 -7.37 -14.35 19.62
N ARG A 289 -7.95 -13.16 19.37
CA ARG A 289 -7.21 -11.90 19.22
C ARG A 289 -6.51 -11.48 20.52
N ARG A 290 -7.15 -11.67 21.67
CA ARG A 290 -6.53 -11.41 22.98
C ARG A 290 -5.41 -12.41 23.27
N VAL A 291 -5.70 -13.69 23.05
CA VAL A 291 -4.75 -14.79 23.30
C VAL A 291 -3.48 -14.65 22.45
N VAL A 292 -3.56 -14.15 21.21
CA VAL A 292 -2.36 -14.00 20.39
C VAL A 292 -1.36 -12.98 20.96
N ALA A 293 -1.81 -12.05 21.80
CA ALA A 293 -0.93 -11.10 22.49
C ALA A 293 -0.11 -11.75 23.62
N GLU A 294 -0.51 -12.95 24.11
CA GLU A 294 0.28 -13.71 25.08
C GLU A 294 1.67 -14.11 24.54
N ARG A 295 1.87 -14.05 23.21
CA ARG A 295 3.20 -14.20 22.60
C ARG A 295 4.24 -13.21 23.13
N LEU A 296 3.80 -12.05 23.61
CA LEU A 296 4.68 -11.03 24.22
C LEU A 296 5.31 -11.51 25.53
N ILE A 297 4.63 -12.41 26.25
CA ILE A 297 5.04 -12.99 27.53
C ILE A 297 5.62 -14.39 27.31
N ASP A 298 4.88 -15.27 26.62
CA ASP A 298 5.24 -16.66 26.43
C ASP A 298 6.29 -16.87 25.32
N GLY A 299 6.55 -15.86 24.50
CA GLY A 299 7.41 -15.93 23.30
C GLY A 299 6.67 -16.38 22.06
N THR A 300 7.25 -16.09 20.90
CA THR A 300 6.72 -16.43 19.58
C THR A 300 6.93 -17.91 19.22
N GLY A 301 6.36 -18.38 18.10
CA GLY A 301 6.55 -19.75 17.60
C GLY A 301 5.70 -20.80 18.31
N LYS A 302 4.62 -20.41 18.98
CA LYS A 302 3.77 -21.30 19.76
C LYS A 302 2.32 -21.25 19.32
N VAL A 303 1.61 -22.35 19.58
CA VAL A 303 0.13 -22.37 19.58
C VAL A 303 -0.33 -22.01 20.99
N LEU A 304 -1.02 -20.90 21.10
CA LEU A 304 -1.49 -20.28 22.35
C LEU A 304 -2.98 -20.61 22.54
N GLU A 305 -3.33 -21.12 23.71
CA GLU A 305 -4.68 -21.65 24.01
C GLU A 305 -5.19 -21.22 25.39
N LYS A 306 -4.64 -20.16 26.00
CA LYS A 306 -5.03 -19.75 27.34
C LYS A 306 -6.39 -19.05 27.34
N PRO A 307 -7.34 -19.45 28.21
CA PRO A 307 -8.52 -18.64 28.44
C PRO A 307 -8.11 -17.33 29.12
N VAL A 308 -8.45 -16.22 28.49
CA VAL A 308 -8.15 -14.87 29.01
C VAL A 308 -9.41 -14.37 29.71
N SER A 309 -9.46 -14.48 31.02
CA SER A 309 -10.59 -14.01 31.81
C SER A 309 -10.27 -12.70 32.53
N GLY A 310 -11.01 -11.63 32.16
CA GLY A 310 -11.10 -10.39 32.90
C GLY A 310 -9.84 -9.53 32.93
N GLN A 311 -9.98 -8.22 33.19
CA GLN A 311 -8.86 -7.33 33.48
C GLN A 311 -8.34 -7.57 34.90
N THR A 312 -7.03 -7.54 35.06
CA THR A 312 -6.36 -7.63 36.35
C THR A 312 -6.55 -6.33 37.13
N PRO A 313 -7.31 -6.30 38.26
CA PRO A 313 -7.65 -5.04 38.96
C PRO A 313 -6.43 -4.24 39.41
N GLN A 314 -5.31 -4.92 39.67
CA GLN A 314 -4.06 -4.28 40.10
C GLN A 314 -3.41 -3.50 38.96
N VAL A 315 -3.40 -4.05 37.74
CA VAL A 315 -2.83 -3.41 36.54
C VAL A 315 -3.53 -2.10 36.26
N LYS A 316 -4.85 -2.07 36.32
CA LYS A 316 -5.64 -0.86 36.08
C LYS A 316 -5.30 0.28 37.08
N ARG A 317 -5.18 -0.02 38.38
CA ARG A 317 -4.85 1.01 39.38
C ARG A 317 -3.42 1.55 39.19
N LEU A 318 -2.46 0.71 38.89
CA LEU A 318 -1.07 1.12 38.67
C LEU A 318 -0.92 1.96 37.41
N SER A 319 -1.63 1.58 36.33
CA SER A 319 -1.64 2.36 35.11
C SER A 319 -2.24 3.74 35.30
N ASP A 320 -3.36 3.90 36.07
CA ASP A 320 -4.00 5.19 36.34
C ASP A 320 -3.04 6.19 36.98
N ASP A 321 -2.18 5.74 37.92
CA ASP A 321 -1.18 6.61 38.58
C ASP A 321 -0.06 7.02 37.62
N CYS A 322 0.43 6.08 36.83
CA CYS A 322 1.46 6.35 35.83
C CYS A 322 0.93 7.26 34.70
N PHE A 323 -0.31 7.08 34.27
CA PHE A 323 -0.94 7.95 33.27
C PHE A 323 -1.15 9.39 33.79
N ARG A 324 -1.47 9.58 35.05
CA ARG A 324 -1.52 10.95 35.66
C ARG A 324 -0.15 11.62 35.60
N GLN A 325 0.92 10.91 35.95
CA GLN A 325 2.29 11.42 35.85
C GLN A 325 2.70 11.73 34.43
N LEU A 326 2.40 10.81 33.49
CA LEU A 326 2.66 10.99 32.07
C LEU A 326 1.93 12.21 31.51
N ASN A 327 0.64 12.36 31.80
CA ASN A 327 -0.16 13.52 31.41
C ASN A 327 0.48 14.83 31.86
N ARG A 328 0.83 14.91 33.15
CA ARG A 328 1.45 16.11 33.71
C ARG A 328 2.79 16.43 33.03
N ALA A 329 3.64 15.44 32.86
CA ALA A 329 4.95 15.63 32.19
C ALA A 329 4.81 16.09 30.73
N ILE A 330 3.80 15.60 30.00
CA ILE A 330 3.50 16.05 28.65
C ILE A 330 3.02 17.52 28.66
N ASP A 331 2.08 17.86 29.55
CA ASP A 331 1.53 19.23 29.66
C ASP A 331 2.61 20.26 30.10
N GLU A 332 3.62 19.83 30.86
CA GLU A 332 4.78 20.64 31.28
C GLU A 332 5.93 20.64 30.27
N SER A 333 5.79 19.95 29.13
CA SER A 333 6.86 19.72 28.12
C SER A 333 8.15 19.12 28.71
N ASP A 334 8.01 18.34 29.81
CA ASP A 334 9.12 17.71 30.52
C ASP A 334 9.47 16.34 29.92
N ALA A 335 10.43 16.32 28.99
CA ALA A 335 10.89 15.09 28.35
C ALA A 335 11.49 14.08 29.35
N ALA A 336 12.16 14.56 30.41
CA ALA A 336 12.72 13.69 31.43
C ALA A 336 11.61 13.05 32.29
N GLY A 337 10.59 13.84 32.67
CA GLY A 337 9.40 13.37 33.36
C GLY A 337 8.62 12.34 32.55
N VAL A 338 8.47 12.52 31.22
CA VAL A 338 7.85 11.55 30.33
C VAL A 338 8.63 10.24 30.33
N ALA A 339 9.95 10.28 30.16
CA ALA A 339 10.80 9.09 30.20
C ALA A 339 10.70 8.36 31.55
N GLN A 340 10.69 9.10 32.67
CA GLN A 340 10.54 8.53 34.00
C GLN A 340 9.17 7.88 34.21
N ALA A 341 8.08 8.50 33.74
CA ALA A 341 6.73 7.94 33.84
C ALA A 341 6.61 6.62 33.05
N ILE A 342 7.19 6.54 31.85
CA ILE A 342 7.23 5.31 31.04
C ILE A 342 8.07 4.23 31.71
N ALA A 343 9.25 4.58 32.25
CA ALA A 343 10.09 3.62 32.98
C ALA A 343 9.37 3.04 34.21
N LYS A 344 8.64 3.89 34.95
CA LYS A 344 7.83 3.47 36.09
C LYS A 344 6.68 2.56 35.64
N LEU A 345 6.01 2.89 34.53
CA LEU A 345 4.95 2.06 33.96
C LEU A 345 5.48 0.67 33.59
N ARG A 346 6.65 0.60 32.92
CA ARG A 346 7.34 -0.66 32.59
C ARG A 346 7.65 -1.49 33.83
N GLN A 347 8.19 -0.85 34.87
CA GLN A 347 8.49 -1.52 36.13
C GLN A 347 7.24 -2.06 36.81
N SER A 348 6.20 -1.23 36.91
CA SER A 348 4.93 -1.57 37.56
C SER A 348 4.25 -2.76 36.86
N VAL A 349 4.27 -2.80 35.52
CA VAL A 349 3.75 -3.93 34.73
C VAL A 349 4.58 -5.18 34.97
N GLY A 350 5.91 -5.08 35.05
CA GLY A 350 6.81 -6.20 35.32
C GLY A 350 6.66 -6.82 36.71
N GLU A 351 6.24 -6.02 37.69
CA GLU A 351 6.01 -6.47 39.09
C GLU A 351 4.64 -7.09 39.30
N CYS A 352 3.68 -6.86 38.37
CA CYS A 352 2.33 -7.40 38.47
C CYS A 352 2.30 -8.90 38.09
N GLN A 353 1.85 -9.74 39.02
CA GLN A 353 1.62 -11.14 38.75
C GLN A 353 0.29 -11.37 38.03
N GLY A 354 0.27 -12.27 37.03
CA GLY A 354 -0.95 -12.67 36.32
C GLY A 354 -1.43 -11.64 35.28
N VAL A 355 -0.60 -10.69 34.90
CA VAL A 355 -0.86 -9.74 33.81
C VAL A 355 -0.86 -10.48 32.49
N HIS A 356 -1.80 -10.16 31.62
CA HIS A 356 -1.91 -10.72 30.28
C HIS A 356 -1.21 -9.85 29.23
N GLY A 357 -0.68 -10.48 28.18
CA GLY A 357 -0.03 -9.78 27.08
C GLY A 357 -0.93 -8.75 26.38
N TRP A 358 -2.23 -9.04 26.26
CA TRP A 358 -3.19 -8.08 25.69
C TRP A 358 -3.41 -6.84 26.58
N GLU A 359 -3.39 -6.99 27.92
CA GLU A 359 -3.50 -5.85 28.86
C GLU A 359 -2.28 -4.93 28.73
N ILE A 360 -1.09 -5.53 28.59
CA ILE A 360 0.15 -4.76 28.39
C ILE A 360 0.09 -4.00 27.06
N LEU A 361 -0.39 -4.64 26.01
CA LEU A 361 -0.53 -4.03 24.69
C LEU A 361 -1.53 -2.84 24.73
N GLU A 362 -2.67 -3.00 25.41
CA GLU A 362 -3.64 -1.91 25.61
C GLU A 362 -3.03 -0.73 26.38
N ILE A 363 -2.29 -1.00 27.47
CA ILE A 363 -1.60 0.03 28.25
C ILE A 363 -0.62 0.82 27.40
N VAL A 364 0.17 0.14 26.59
CA VAL A 364 1.13 0.80 25.71
C VAL A 364 0.43 1.61 24.61
N TYR A 365 -0.66 1.07 24.03
CA TYR A 365 -1.48 1.82 23.08
C TYR A 365 -2.11 3.06 23.70
N GLU A 366 -2.62 2.95 24.92
CA GLU A 366 -3.22 4.08 25.64
C GLU A 366 -2.17 5.17 25.94
N ALA A 367 -0.97 4.78 26.40
CA ALA A 367 0.14 5.69 26.61
C ALA A 367 0.57 6.42 25.32
N GLY A 368 0.71 5.68 24.22
CA GLY A 368 1.01 6.26 22.92
C GLY A 368 -0.08 7.20 22.41
N ASN A 369 -1.34 6.79 22.51
CA ASN A 369 -2.49 7.64 22.14
C ASN A 369 -2.54 8.94 22.93
N LEU A 370 -2.21 8.88 24.22
CA LEU A 370 -2.15 10.06 25.06
C LEU A 370 -1.14 11.07 24.52
N MET A 371 0.06 10.61 24.13
CA MET A 371 1.07 11.45 23.52
C MET A 371 0.57 12.10 22.23
N PHE A 372 0.05 11.30 21.29
CA PHE A 372 -0.46 11.82 20.02
C PHE A 372 -1.68 12.73 20.17
N THR A 373 -2.45 12.61 21.25
CA THR A 373 -3.63 13.45 21.49
C THR A 373 -3.23 14.80 22.08
N ARG A 374 -2.20 14.84 22.91
CA ARG A 374 -1.76 16.04 23.64
C ARG A 374 -0.72 16.87 22.87
N LEU A 375 0.16 16.20 22.11
CA LEU A 375 1.18 16.89 21.32
C LEU A 375 0.61 17.34 19.98
N ASP A 376 0.78 18.62 19.66
CA ASP A 376 0.37 19.20 18.36
C ASP A 376 1.49 19.02 17.34
N LEU A 377 1.58 17.80 16.80
CA LEU A 377 2.58 17.43 15.79
C LEU A 377 2.00 17.51 14.39
N PRO A 378 2.68 18.13 13.41
CA PRO A 378 2.20 18.25 12.03
C PRO A 378 2.07 16.91 11.30
N ASP A 379 2.92 15.94 11.62
CA ASP A 379 2.99 14.57 11.09
C ASP A 379 2.35 13.52 12.03
N ARG A 380 1.42 13.96 12.87
CA ARG A 380 0.78 13.16 13.94
C ARG A 380 0.21 11.83 13.43
N LYS A 381 -0.42 11.83 12.27
CA LYS A 381 -1.05 10.62 11.71
C LYS A 381 0.00 9.59 11.34
N GLU A 382 1.03 10.01 10.62
CA GLU A 382 2.14 9.17 10.18
C GLU A 382 2.91 8.58 11.37
N ALA A 383 3.20 9.42 12.38
CA ALA A 383 3.88 9.01 13.60
C ALA A 383 3.06 7.99 14.39
N ARG A 384 1.75 8.21 14.51
CA ARG A 384 0.83 7.28 15.15
C ARG A 384 0.76 5.94 14.42
N ASP A 385 0.61 5.96 13.10
CA ASP A 385 0.52 4.74 12.30
C ASP A 385 1.85 3.96 12.34
N ALA A 386 2.99 4.65 12.38
CA ALA A 386 4.31 4.04 12.58
C ALA A 386 4.44 3.39 13.97
N PHE A 387 3.98 4.06 15.02
CA PHE A 387 3.94 3.53 16.38
C PHE A 387 3.12 2.24 16.48
N TYR A 388 1.90 2.21 15.92
CA TYR A 388 1.09 1.00 15.94
C TYR A 388 1.74 -0.15 15.19
N ARG A 389 2.34 0.10 14.01
CA ARG A 389 3.08 -0.93 13.28
C ARG A 389 4.28 -1.46 14.07
N ALA A 390 5.02 -0.60 14.74
CA ALA A 390 6.16 -0.99 15.57
C ALA A 390 5.72 -1.82 16.80
N CYS A 391 4.64 -1.41 17.48
CA CYS A 391 4.06 -2.18 18.58
C CYS A 391 3.58 -3.56 18.10
N ASP A 392 2.92 -3.60 16.94
CA ASP A 392 2.40 -4.83 16.35
C ASP A 392 3.52 -5.81 15.95
N SER A 393 4.70 -5.30 15.59
CA SER A 393 5.89 -6.09 15.27
C SER A 393 6.66 -6.56 16.51
N SER A 394 6.36 -6.02 17.69
CA SER A 394 7.05 -6.36 18.93
C SER A 394 6.80 -7.82 19.33
N ARG A 395 7.87 -8.52 19.71
CA ARG A 395 7.85 -9.94 20.08
C ARG A 395 7.99 -10.19 21.58
N SER A 396 8.18 -9.13 22.36
CA SER A 396 8.30 -9.19 23.82
C SER A 396 7.81 -7.92 24.47
N VAL A 397 7.48 -8.00 25.76
CA VAL A 397 7.10 -6.85 26.56
C VAL A 397 8.23 -5.80 26.60
N ALA A 398 9.48 -6.24 26.66
CA ALA A 398 10.63 -5.35 26.63
C ALA A 398 10.66 -4.52 25.34
N ALA A 399 10.59 -5.18 24.18
CA ALA A 399 10.58 -4.51 22.88
C ALA A 399 9.39 -3.56 22.72
N LEU A 400 8.23 -3.92 23.25
CA LEU A 400 7.03 -3.08 23.22
C LEU A 400 7.23 -1.76 23.99
N PHE A 401 7.82 -1.81 25.19
CA PHE A 401 8.16 -0.62 25.96
C PHE A 401 9.33 0.18 25.37
N ASP A 402 10.27 -0.47 24.71
CA ASP A 402 11.34 0.22 23.97
C ASP A 402 10.75 1.04 22.81
N VAL A 403 9.77 0.51 22.07
CA VAL A 403 9.00 1.25 21.04
C VAL A 403 8.30 2.47 21.65
N LEU A 404 7.62 2.31 22.80
CA LEU A 404 6.95 3.42 23.47
C LEU A 404 7.95 4.50 23.90
N SER A 405 9.07 4.10 24.49
CA SER A 405 10.11 5.01 24.98
C SER A 405 10.73 5.80 23.83
N GLU A 406 11.08 5.13 22.73
CA GLU A 406 11.67 5.78 21.57
C GLU A 406 10.69 6.71 20.86
N THR A 407 9.43 6.27 20.67
CA THR A 407 8.40 7.12 20.09
C THR A 407 8.19 8.37 20.94
N SER A 408 8.13 8.21 22.27
CA SER A 408 7.95 9.33 23.20
C SER A 408 9.11 10.32 23.12
N ARG A 409 10.34 9.82 23.09
CA ARG A 409 11.55 10.64 22.93
C ARG A 409 11.49 11.48 21.66
N VAL A 410 11.20 10.83 20.53
CA VAL A 410 11.13 11.49 19.22
C VAL A 410 10.00 12.55 19.19
N CYS A 411 8.83 12.23 19.73
CA CYS A 411 7.71 13.17 19.80
C CYS A 411 8.04 14.39 20.66
N MET A 412 8.67 14.20 21.83
CA MET A 412 9.05 15.30 22.73
C MET A 412 10.16 16.16 22.12
N GLU A 413 11.16 15.58 21.49
CA GLU A 413 12.21 16.31 20.76
C GLU A 413 11.61 17.16 19.65
N ARG A 414 10.72 16.57 18.85
CA ARG A 414 10.05 17.28 17.74
C ARG A 414 9.19 18.45 18.26
N MET A 415 8.48 18.26 19.35
CA MET A 415 7.72 19.32 19.98
C MET A 415 8.62 20.47 20.45
N CYS A 416 9.73 20.17 21.14
CA CYS A 416 10.70 21.17 21.58
C CYS A 416 11.32 21.95 20.41
N GLU A 417 11.56 21.26 19.27
CA GLU A 417 12.03 21.93 18.04
C GLU A 417 10.99 22.90 17.49
N LEU A 418 9.72 22.48 17.41
CA LEU A 418 8.61 23.33 16.94
C LEU A 418 8.39 24.54 17.85
N GLU A 419 8.48 24.35 19.16
CA GLU A 419 8.40 25.46 20.11
C GLU A 419 9.55 26.46 19.90
N ARG A 420 10.78 25.98 19.75
CA ARG A 420 11.94 26.82 19.42
C ARG A 420 11.75 27.54 18.09
N GLU A 421 11.30 26.84 17.05
CA GLU A 421 11.02 27.45 15.75
C GLU A 421 9.93 28.52 15.84
N ASN A 422 8.89 28.30 16.61
CA ASN A 422 7.81 29.29 16.82
C ASN A 422 8.31 30.53 17.58
N VAL A 423 9.27 30.40 18.48
CA VAL A 423 9.89 31.53 19.19
C VAL A 423 10.89 32.26 18.29
N THR A 424 11.75 31.55 17.55
CA THR A 424 12.81 32.18 16.73
C THR A 424 12.32 32.67 15.37
N ARG A 425 11.27 32.09 14.82
CA ARG A 425 10.71 32.45 13.50
C ARG A 425 10.31 33.92 13.39
N PRO A 426 9.56 34.51 14.35
CA PRO A 426 9.23 35.94 14.29
C PRO A 426 10.48 36.85 14.33
N VAL A 427 11.51 36.48 15.12
CA VAL A 427 12.75 37.23 15.17
C VAL A 427 13.50 37.15 13.85
N ARG A 428 13.57 35.98 13.25
CA ARG A 428 14.19 35.81 11.91
C ARG A 428 13.46 36.63 10.84
N GLN A 429 12.13 36.59 10.83
CA GLN A 429 11.32 37.42 9.92
C GLN A 429 11.52 38.90 10.19
N ALA A 430 11.64 39.32 11.45
CA ALA A 430 11.97 40.70 11.79
C ALA A 430 13.36 41.11 11.26
N CYS A 431 14.38 40.27 11.41
CA CYS A 431 15.72 40.52 10.88
C CYS A 431 15.72 40.62 9.34
N GLU A 432 14.97 39.76 8.67
CA GLU A 432 14.82 39.77 7.22
C GLU A 432 14.11 41.06 6.75
N TYR A 433 13.03 41.45 7.39
CA TYR A 433 12.33 42.69 7.14
C TYR A 433 13.26 43.93 7.32
N ILE A 434 14.04 43.97 8.41
CA ILE A 434 15.02 45.03 8.68
C ILE A 434 16.08 45.10 7.56
N ARG A 435 16.59 43.97 7.08
CA ARG A 435 17.59 43.93 6.00
C ARG A 435 17.06 44.38 4.65
N VAL A 436 15.77 44.22 4.39
CA VAL A 436 15.13 44.66 3.14
C VAL A 436 14.78 46.15 3.19
N HIS A 437 14.39 46.68 4.36
CA HIS A 437 13.85 48.03 4.55
C HIS A 437 14.76 48.95 5.39
N PHE A 438 16.05 48.60 5.54
CA PHE A 438 16.97 49.36 6.43
C PHE A 438 17.13 50.81 6.03
N ASP A 439 16.94 51.19 4.76
CA ASP A 439 17.04 52.55 4.22
C ASP A 439 15.80 53.42 4.54
N GLU A 440 14.70 52.80 4.98
CA GLU A 440 13.47 53.45 5.38
C GLU A 440 13.47 53.82 6.88
N GLN A 441 12.52 54.67 7.30
CA GLN A 441 12.35 55.03 8.73
C GLN A 441 11.47 53.99 9.44
N ILE A 442 11.95 52.72 9.49
CA ILE A 442 11.21 51.64 10.12
C ILE A 442 11.22 51.74 11.65
N THR A 443 10.09 51.39 12.26
CA THR A 443 9.89 51.37 13.71
C THR A 443 9.70 49.97 14.22
N LEU A 444 9.86 49.76 15.53
CA LEU A 444 9.60 48.48 16.16
C LEU A 444 8.12 48.07 16.01
N GLU A 445 7.21 49.07 16.03
CA GLU A 445 5.78 48.87 15.84
C GLU A 445 5.46 48.31 14.46
N GLU A 446 6.07 48.85 13.40
CA GLU A 446 5.90 48.38 12.02
C GLU A 446 6.44 46.96 11.84
N VAL A 447 7.62 46.66 12.37
CA VAL A 447 8.20 45.33 12.32
C VAL A 447 7.35 44.34 13.13
N SER A 448 6.85 44.77 14.28
CA SER A 448 5.98 43.91 15.12
C SER A 448 4.66 43.57 14.43
N LEU A 449 4.08 44.52 13.69
CA LEU A 449 2.88 44.31 12.90
C LEU A 449 3.16 43.31 11.75
N HIS A 450 4.31 43.42 11.09
CA HIS A 450 4.72 42.53 10.01
C HIS A 450 4.84 41.06 10.50
N VAL A 451 5.41 40.87 11.68
CA VAL A 451 5.60 39.50 12.25
C VAL A 451 4.42 39.04 13.10
N GLY A 452 3.34 39.83 13.22
CA GLY A 452 2.12 39.46 13.95
C GLY A 452 2.27 39.42 15.47
N LEU A 453 3.23 40.17 16.06
CA LEU A 453 3.48 40.21 17.50
C LEU A 453 3.20 41.60 18.09
N ASN A 454 2.99 41.65 19.43
CA ASN A 454 2.97 42.90 20.14
C ASN A 454 4.37 43.50 20.25
N PRO A 455 4.54 44.84 20.05
CA PRO A 455 5.85 45.50 20.08
C PRO A 455 6.68 45.25 21.35
N ALA A 456 6.03 45.25 22.53
CA ALA A 456 6.72 45.00 23.78
C ALA A 456 7.25 43.56 23.87
N TYR A 457 6.47 42.59 23.39
CA TYR A 457 6.88 41.19 23.34
C TYR A 457 8.00 40.98 22.31
N LEU A 458 7.86 41.53 21.10
CA LEU A 458 8.92 41.45 20.09
C LEU A 458 10.23 42.05 20.60
N SER A 459 10.20 43.19 21.30
CA SER A 459 11.40 43.84 21.86
C SER A 459 12.17 42.93 22.82
N VAL A 460 11.43 42.26 23.74
CA VAL A 460 12.03 41.31 24.69
C VAL A 460 12.59 40.09 23.99
N LEU A 461 11.80 39.51 23.05
CA LEU A 461 12.16 38.33 22.31
C LEU A 461 13.37 38.59 21.41
N PHE A 462 13.36 39.69 20.68
CA PHE A 462 14.45 40.10 19.78
C PHE A 462 15.78 40.27 20.56
N LYS A 463 15.72 40.92 21.74
CA LYS A 463 16.90 41.10 22.57
C LYS A 463 17.41 39.75 23.13
N LYS A 464 16.52 38.84 23.46
CA LYS A 464 16.87 37.50 23.98
C LYS A 464 17.55 36.64 22.90
N GLU A 465 17.04 36.66 21.67
CA GLU A 465 17.52 35.81 20.57
C GLU A 465 18.75 36.39 19.84
N MET A 466 18.83 37.72 19.73
CA MET A 466 19.91 38.39 18.99
C MET A 466 21.02 38.95 19.90
N ASP A 467 20.83 38.85 21.22
CA ASP A 467 21.71 39.46 22.24
C ASP A 467 21.85 40.98 22.13
N GLU A 468 21.01 41.60 21.27
CA GLU A 468 20.97 43.04 21.05
C GLU A 468 19.53 43.52 20.78
N GLY A 469 19.26 44.80 21.05
CA GLY A 469 17.93 45.38 20.81
C GLY A 469 17.74 45.77 19.34
N PHE A 470 16.46 45.84 18.88
CA PHE A 470 16.04 46.21 17.54
C PHE A 470 16.77 47.46 16.98
N ALA A 471 16.82 48.56 17.75
CA ALA A 471 17.46 49.81 17.29
C ALA A 471 18.97 49.64 17.07
N HIS A 472 19.62 48.79 17.87
CA HIS A 472 21.06 48.53 17.73
C HIS A 472 21.31 47.63 16.51
N TYR A 473 20.51 46.61 16.30
CA TYR A 473 20.58 45.76 15.11
C TYR A 473 20.37 46.55 13.81
N LEU A 474 19.32 47.39 13.75
CA LEU A 474 19.08 48.27 12.58
C LEU A 474 20.26 49.20 12.32
N MET A 475 20.82 49.77 13.39
CA MET A 475 22.02 50.62 13.26
C MET A 475 23.20 49.84 12.66
N ASN A 476 23.43 48.60 13.15
CA ASN A 476 24.53 47.76 12.65
C ASN A 476 24.34 47.40 11.17
N VAL A 477 23.12 47.05 10.74
CA VAL A 477 22.81 46.79 9.33
C VAL A 477 23.11 48.01 8.46
N ARG A 478 22.66 49.19 8.88
CA ARG A 478 22.91 50.47 8.14
C ARG A 478 24.39 50.80 8.04
N ILE A 479 25.16 50.55 9.09
CA ILE A 479 26.59 50.84 9.11
C ILE A 479 27.35 49.87 8.20
N GLU A 480 26.97 48.61 8.17
CA GLU A 480 27.62 47.62 7.30
C GLU A 480 27.35 47.92 5.83
N GLU A 481 26.13 48.24 5.45
CA GLU A 481 25.78 48.70 4.11
C GLU A 481 26.53 49.99 3.73
N ALA A 482 26.68 50.91 4.69
CA ALA A 482 27.47 52.13 4.46
C ALA A 482 28.96 51.80 4.19
N ARG A 483 29.53 50.82 4.85
CA ARG A 483 30.92 50.34 4.62
C ARG A 483 31.06 49.76 3.22
N GLU A 484 30.10 48.98 2.75
CA GLU A 484 30.11 48.43 1.38
C GLU A 484 30.00 49.54 0.33
N LEU A 485 29.05 50.46 0.47
CA LEU A 485 28.88 51.57 -0.42
C LEU A 485 30.11 52.51 -0.45
N LEU A 486 30.81 52.67 0.68
CA LEU A 486 32.05 53.46 0.74
C LEU A 486 33.23 52.78 0.04
N ARG A 487 33.27 51.45 -0.01
CA ARG A 487 34.28 50.64 -0.72
C ARG A 487 34.02 50.58 -2.23
N GLU A 488 32.77 50.39 -2.61
CA GLU A 488 32.41 50.03 -3.98
C GLU A 488 31.97 51.23 -4.84
N SER A 489 31.76 52.41 -4.25
CA SER A 489 31.27 53.56 -4.98
C SER A 489 32.02 54.85 -4.64
N ASN A 490 32.08 55.76 -5.63
CA ASN A 490 32.57 57.14 -5.45
C ASN A 490 31.47 58.13 -5.01
N ALA A 491 30.29 57.63 -4.60
CA ALA A 491 29.18 58.48 -4.20
C ALA A 491 29.54 59.38 -3.00
N PRO A 492 29.13 60.67 -2.98
CA PRO A 492 29.39 61.56 -1.86
C PRO A 492 28.88 60.92 -0.52
N VAL A 493 29.63 61.18 0.57
CA VAL A 493 29.24 60.67 1.91
C VAL A 493 27.83 61.11 2.30
N ALA A 494 27.38 62.27 1.87
CA ALA A 494 26.03 62.79 2.07
C ALA A 494 24.96 61.96 1.32
N GLU A 495 25.30 61.39 0.18
CA GLU A 495 24.43 60.52 -0.58
C GLU A 495 24.36 59.14 0.05
N ILE A 496 25.48 58.54 0.46
CA ILE A 496 25.54 57.28 1.17
C ILE A 496 24.75 57.37 2.47
N CYS A 497 24.90 58.46 3.23
CA CYS A 497 24.12 58.70 4.44
C CYS A 497 22.60 58.56 4.21
N ARG A 498 22.09 59.14 3.10
CA ARG A 498 20.65 59.03 2.75
C ARG A 498 20.25 57.64 2.28
N ARG A 499 21.11 57.01 1.48
CA ARG A 499 20.86 55.62 0.98
C ARG A 499 20.78 54.60 2.07
N VAL A 500 21.47 54.79 3.19
CA VAL A 500 21.42 53.87 4.33
C VAL A 500 20.44 54.33 5.43
N GLY A 501 19.50 55.22 5.10
CA GLY A 501 18.37 55.59 5.96
C GLY A 501 18.68 56.65 7.03
N TYR A 502 19.78 57.44 6.90
CA TYR A 502 20.03 58.56 7.78
C TYR A 502 19.73 59.91 7.12
N ASN A 503 19.00 60.79 7.81
CA ASN A 503 18.65 62.11 7.33
C ASN A 503 19.69 63.20 7.73
N ASP A 504 20.49 62.97 8.79
CA ASP A 504 21.49 63.90 9.30
C ASP A 504 22.91 63.33 9.14
N ILE A 505 23.70 63.97 8.30
CA ILE A 505 25.10 63.58 8.01
C ILE A 505 26.02 63.67 9.23
N LYS A 506 25.77 64.63 10.16
CA LYS A 506 26.58 64.76 11.37
C LYS A 506 26.29 63.61 12.33
N HIS A 507 25.01 63.23 12.45
CA HIS A 507 24.57 62.08 13.24
C HIS A 507 25.13 60.78 12.68
N PHE A 508 24.99 60.55 11.37
CA PHE A 508 25.57 59.41 10.68
C PHE A 508 27.09 59.32 10.87
N THR A 509 27.82 60.40 10.65
CA THR A 509 29.30 60.42 10.78
C THR A 509 29.74 60.04 12.20
N ARG A 510 29.02 60.50 13.23
CA ARG A 510 29.31 60.17 14.63
C ARG A 510 29.03 58.70 14.95
N ILE A 511 27.93 58.16 14.43
CA ILE A 511 27.61 56.74 14.65
C ILE A 511 28.59 55.84 13.91
N PHE A 512 28.90 56.17 12.67
CA PHE A 512 29.87 55.43 11.86
C PHE A 512 31.26 55.41 12.52
N GLU A 513 31.74 56.59 12.96
CA GLU A 513 33.04 56.71 13.64
C GLU A 513 33.05 55.94 14.96
N LYS A 514 31.95 55.94 15.72
CA LYS A 514 31.81 55.17 16.96
C LYS A 514 31.81 53.65 16.71
N SER A 515 31.19 53.20 15.62
CA SER A 515 31.08 51.77 15.28
C SER A 515 32.32 51.23 14.59
N VAL A 516 32.95 52.03 13.69
CA VAL A 516 34.03 51.57 12.80
C VAL A 516 35.42 52.10 13.24
N GLY A 517 35.46 53.08 14.14
CA GLY A 517 36.70 53.66 14.66
C GLY A 517 37.29 54.79 13.83
N VAL A 518 36.80 55.01 12.62
CA VAL A 518 37.26 56.09 11.72
C VAL A 518 36.08 56.77 11.01
N LYS A 519 36.25 58.01 10.57
CA LYS A 519 35.21 58.75 9.83
C LYS A 519 34.98 58.15 8.45
N PRO A 520 33.75 58.24 7.87
CA PRO A 520 33.39 57.65 6.56
C PRO A 520 34.36 58.06 5.43
N GLY A 521 34.76 59.35 5.36
CA GLY A 521 35.69 59.79 4.38
C GLY A 521 37.14 59.28 4.53
N THR A 522 37.56 59.01 5.78
CA THR A 522 38.84 58.33 6.08
C THR A 522 38.77 56.85 5.75
N TYR A 523 37.64 56.18 6.09
CA TYR A 523 37.40 54.80 5.75
C TYR A 523 37.51 54.52 4.25
N ARG A 524 36.88 55.38 3.41
CA ARG A 524 37.01 55.32 1.95
C ARG A 524 38.46 55.41 1.48
N LYS A 525 39.26 56.33 2.05
CA LYS A 525 40.68 56.48 1.66
C LYS A 525 41.53 55.28 2.01
N LEU A 526 41.12 54.49 3.01
CA LEU A 526 41.87 53.33 3.47
C LEU A 526 41.44 52.02 2.79
N TYR A 527 40.17 51.92 2.41
CA TYR A 527 39.56 50.66 2.00
C TYR A 527 38.73 50.71 0.70
N GLY A 528 38.53 51.90 0.09
CA GLY A 528 37.80 52.13 -1.15
C GLY A 528 38.66 52.43 -2.37
#